data_6f7bb25f6b40493acab5b310c037e59d
#
_entry.id   6f7bb25f6b40493acab5b310c037e59d
#
_cell.length_a   1.000
_cell.length_b   1.000
_cell.length_c   1.000
_cell.angle_alpha   90.00
_cell.angle_beta   90.00
_cell.angle_gamma   90.00
#
_symmetry.space_group_name_H-M   'P 1'
#
loop_
_entity.id
_entity.type
_entity.pdbx_description
1 polymer ?
#
loop_
_entity_poly.entity_id
_entity_poly.type
_entity_poly.pdbx_seq_one_letter_code
_entity_poly.pdbx_strand_id
1 'polypeptide(L)'
;MINQRMSPKDWLMLLLLSFLWGGSFFFIAVAVSELPPLTIVTMRVGMASITLWAILIIAGYEIPRSLKLWRSFFVLGLLNNAIPFSLIVWGQTYITSGLASIINATTPLFTVLIAGALLTDEHMTPAKIAGVVIGLLGVIVLIGPSSLTDIEPNTTAQLAVIAAAASYGFGTVYGRRFKTMGISPFITVIGQVTCATIILLPLALLIERPDQLANPSLKVWLAVLSLAVFGTALAYILFFRILASSGATNVVLVTFLVPITASLLGWFVLNETLHAEYFIGMVFIGLGLSAIDGRLWDKTKKLTAGH
;
A
#
# COMPACT_ATOMS: atom_id res chain seq x y z
N MET A 1 1.97 -27.85 -0.85
CA MET A 1 0.97 -27.45 0.17
C MET A 1 1.46 -26.17 0.82
N ILE A 2 0.66 -25.09 0.80
CA ILE A 2 0.99 -23.82 1.49
C ILE A 2 0.89 -24.08 2.98
N ASN A 3 1.98 -23.86 3.70
CA ASN A 3 2.02 -24.09 5.14
C ASN A 3 1.19 -22.99 5.83
N GLN A 4 0.08 -23.31 6.48
CA GLN A 4 -0.77 -22.33 7.17
C GLN A 4 -0.09 -21.69 8.41
N ARG A 5 0.99 -22.28 8.89
CA ARG A 5 1.80 -21.72 9.98
C ARG A 5 3.02 -21.02 9.42
N MET A 6 3.19 -19.75 9.78
CA MET A 6 4.38 -18.97 9.43
C MET A 6 5.62 -19.55 10.09
N SER A 7 6.67 -19.78 9.30
CA SER A 7 7.98 -20.12 9.82
C SER A 7 8.66 -18.89 10.46
N PRO A 8 9.70 -19.06 11.31
CA PRO A 8 10.48 -17.92 11.80
C PRO A 8 11.05 -17.04 10.69
N LYS A 9 11.39 -17.63 9.54
CA LYS A 9 11.86 -16.92 8.36
C LYS A 9 10.76 -16.05 7.74
N ASP A 10 9.51 -16.55 7.67
CA ASP A 10 8.39 -15.79 7.16
C ASP A 10 8.05 -14.60 8.08
N TRP A 11 8.13 -14.80 9.40
CA TRP A 11 7.99 -13.71 10.37
C TRP A 11 9.05 -12.64 10.20
N LEU A 12 10.31 -13.03 10.03
CA LEU A 12 11.40 -12.07 9.79
C LEU A 12 11.17 -11.29 8.49
N MET A 13 10.78 -11.97 7.41
CA MET A 13 10.46 -11.32 6.13
C MET A 13 9.26 -10.36 6.28
N LEU A 14 8.24 -10.73 7.06
CA LEU A 14 7.06 -9.88 7.31
C LEU A 14 7.42 -8.63 8.10
N LEU A 15 8.23 -8.76 9.15
CA LEU A 15 8.73 -7.61 9.92
C LEU A 15 9.60 -6.69 9.07
N LEU A 16 10.49 -7.26 8.25
CA LEU A 16 11.29 -6.48 7.31
C LEU A 16 10.42 -5.76 6.29
N LEU A 17 9.42 -6.43 5.71
CA LEU A 17 8.47 -5.83 4.78
C LEU A 17 7.68 -4.69 5.43
N SER A 18 7.23 -4.88 6.68
CA SER A 18 6.56 -3.83 7.46
C SER A 18 7.46 -2.61 7.67
N PHE A 19 8.74 -2.84 7.98
CA PHE A 19 9.72 -1.76 8.13
C PHE A 19 9.96 -1.02 6.80
N LEU A 20 10.07 -1.72 5.68
CA LEU A 20 10.27 -1.12 4.36
C LEU A 20 9.04 -0.30 3.91
N TRP A 21 7.84 -0.83 4.09
CA TRP A 21 6.63 -0.10 3.72
C TRP A 21 6.29 1.01 4.70
N GLY A 22 6.45 0.81 6.01
CA GLY A 22 6.32 1.87 7.00
C GLY A 22 7.35 2.98 6.79
N GLY A 23 8.61 2.59 6.51
CA GLY A 23 9.68 3.51 6.14
C GLY A 23 9.39 4.29 4.84
N SER A 24 8.55 3.76 3.94
CA SER A 24 8.15 4.52 2.74
C SER A 24 7.40 5.80 3.09
N PHE A 25 6.52 5.79 4.10
CA PHE A 25 5.82 7.00 4.56
C PHE A 25 6.81 8.02 5.14
N PHE A 26 7.79 7.55 5.90
CA PHE A 26 8.89 8.40 6.41
C PHE A 26 9.70 9.02 5.26
N PHE A 27 10.12 8.24 4.27
CA PHE A 27 10.91 8.77 3.14
C PHE A 27 10.09 9.73 2.27
N ILE A 28 8.78 9.51 2.13
CA ILE A 28 7.89 10.47 1.46
C ILE A 28 7.88 11.79 2.23
N ALA A 29 7.72 11.78 3.57
CA ALA A 29 7.72 12.99 4.38
C ALA A 29 9.04 13.78 4.25
N VAL A 30 10.17 13.08 4.10
CA VAL A 30 11.45 13.72 3.79
C VAL A 30 11.47 14.30 2.37
N ALA A 31 10.95 13.58 1.38
CA ALA A 31 11.04 13.98 -0.02
C ALA A 31 10.13 15.17 -0.37
N VAL A 32 8.93 15.26 0.22
CA VAL A 32 7.96 16.35 -0.05
C VAL A 32 8.44 17.71 0.46
N SER A 33 9.51 17.76 1.27
CA SER A 33 10.09 19.03 1.71
C SER A 33 10.78 19.83 0.58
N GLU A 34 11.21 19.16 -0.51
CA GLU A 34 11.96 19.81 -1.59
C GLU A 34 11.45 19.43 -2.99
N LEU A 35 10.67 18.36 -3.12
CA LEU A 35 10.17 17.88 -4.40
C LEU A 35 8.63 17.83 -4.44
N PRO A 36 8.03 18.15 -5.58
CA PRO A 36 6.59 18.04 -5.76
C PRO A 36 6.15 16.57 -5.93
N PRO A 37 4.87 16.26 -5.63
CA PRO A 37 4.37 14.89 -5.50
C PRO A 37 4.55 14.00 -6.72
N LEU A 38 4.18 14.45 -7.92
CA LEU A 38 4.28 13.63 -9.14
C LEU A 38 5.74 13.33 -9.50
N THR A 39 6.64 14.28 -9.25
CA THR A 39 8.09 14.11 -9.43
C THR A 39 8.61 13.00 -8.51
N ILE A 40 8.27 13.05 -7.21
CA ILE A 40 8.64 12.01 -6.24
C ILE A 40 8.15 10.63 -6.70
N VAL A 41 6.87 10.53 -7.08
CA VAL A 41 6.27 9.24 -7.49
C VAL A 41 6.89 8.75 -8.78
N THR A 42 7.11 9.63 -9.76
CA THR A 42 7.76 9.27 -11.04
C THR A 42 9.18 8.74 -10.81
N MET A 43 9.96 9.42 -9.99
CA MET A 43 11.32 8.97 -9.64
C MET A 43 11.27 7.63 -8.89
N ARG A 44 10.36 7.47 -7.92
CA ARG A 44 10.16 6.23 -7.17
C ARG A 44 9.88 5.05 -8.10
N VAL A 45 8.87 5.16 -8.97
CA VAL A 45 8.48 4.04 -9.85
C VAL A 45 9.47 3.86 -10.99
N GLY A 46 10.08 4.93 -11.52
CA GLY A 46 11.08 4.87 -12.58
C GLY A 46 12.35 4.15 -12.13
N MET A 47 12.94 4.55 -11.02
CA MET A 47 14.13 3.89 -10.47
C MET A 47 13.82 2.46 -10.00
N ALA A 48 12.63 2.20 -9.43
CA ALA A 48 12.21 0.85 -9.09
C ALA A 48 12.05 -0.02 -10.35
N SER A 49 11.49 0.53 -11.43
CA SER A 49 11.40 -0.15 -12.73
C SER A 49 12.78 -0.54 -13.25
N ILE A 50 13.74 0.39 -13.28
CA ILE A 50 15.12 0.12 -13.70
C ILE A 50 15.74 -0.98 -12.85
N THR A 51 15.59 -0.92 -11.53
CA THR A 51 16.11 -1.94 -10.60
C THR A 51 15.52 -3.33 -10.88
N LEU A 52 14.20 -3.39 -11.07
CA LEU A 52 13.51 -4.66 -11.33
C LEU A 52 13.84 -5.23 -12.72
N TRP A 53 14.00 -4.37 -13.74
CA TRP A 53 14.46 -4.79 -15.07
C TRP A 53 15.89 -5.33 -15.02
N ALA A 54 16.79 -4.69 -14.28
CA ALA A 54 18.15 -5.21 -14.09
C ALA A 54 18.12 -6.61 -13.46
N ILE A 55 17.31 -6.82 -12.41
CA ILE A 55 17.13 -8.13 -11.79
C ILE A 55 16.55 -9.16 -12.78
N LEU A 56 15.55 -8.77 -13.58
CA LEU A 56 14.93 -9.65 -14.59
C LEU A 56 15.96 -10.14 -15.60
N ILE A 57 16.78 -9.22 -16.14
CA ILE A 57 17.79 -9.53 -17.16
C ILE A 57 18.88 -10.44 -16.57
N ILE A 58 19.39 -10.10 -15.38
CA ILE A 58 20.44 -10.89 -14.71
C ILE A 58 19.94 -12.29 -14.35
N ALA A 59 18.68 -12.42 -13.93
CA ALA A 59 18.07 -13.69 -13.57
C ALA A 59 17.59 -14.51 -14.79
N GLY A 60 17.68 -13.98 -16.00
CA GLY A 60 17.34 -14.68 -17.25
C GLY A 60 15.84 -14.93 -17.45
N TYR A 61 14.97 -14.11 -16.85
CA TYR A 61 13.53 -14.23 -17.08
C TYR A 61 13.14 -13.74 -18.47
N GLU A 62 12.15 -14.39 -19.06
CA GLU A 62 11.59 -13.98 -20.35
C GLU A 62 10.80 -12.69 -20.26
N ILE A 63 11.01 -11.80 -21.23
CA ILE A 63 10.29 -10.52 -21.33
C ILE A 63 8.93 -10.77 -22.00
N PRO A 64 7.82 -10.39 -21.36
CA PRO A 64 6.50 -10.56 -21.95
C PRO A 64 6.33 -9.65 -23.20
N ARG A 65 5.99 -10.26 -24.34
CA ARG A 65 5.85 -9.56 -25.63
C ARG A 65 4.40 -9.26 -26.03
N SER A 66 3.42 -9.80 -25.30
CA SER A 66 2.00 -9.67 -25.66
C SER A 66 1.46 -8.27 -25.38
N LEU A 67 0.97 -7.57 -26.41
CA LEU A 67 0.32 -6.27 -26.26
C LEU A 67 -0.92 -6.33 -25.34
N LYS A 68 -1.68 -7.44 -25.39
CA LYS A 68 -2.82 -7.67 -24.50
C LYS A 68 -2.39 -7.69 -23.04
N LEU A 69 -1.24 -8.29 -22.74
CA LEU A 69 -0.69 -8.34 -21.40
C LEU A 69 -0.23 -6.95 -20.94
N TRP A 70 0.44 -6.18 -21.83
CA TRP A 70 0.87 -4.82 -21.51
C TRP A 70 -0.31 -3.86 -21.24
N ARG A 71 -1.43 -4.01 -21.96
CA ARG A 71 -2.68 -3.29 -21.61
C ARG A 71 -3.18 -3.62 -20.22
N SER A 72 -3.06 -4.88 -19.80
CA SER A 72 -3.44 -5.30 -18.44
C SER A 72 -2.47 -4.74 -17.40
N PHE A 73 -1.17 -4.70 -17.68
CA PHE A 73 -0.20 -4.04 -16.80
C PHE A 73 -0.44 -2.53 -16.69
N PHE A 74 -0.86 -1.87 -17.78
CA PHE A 74 -1.19 -0.45 -17.78
C PHE A 74 -2.32 -0.15 -16.80
N VAL A 75 -3.43 -0.90 -16.88
CA VAL A 75 -4.55 -0.74 -15.94
C VAL A 75 -4.12 -1.03 -14.50
N LEU A 76 -3.34 -2.09 -14.28
CA LEU A 76 -2.84 -2.41 -12.93
C LEU A 76 -1.87 -1.34 -12.43
N GLY A 77 -0.97 -0.84 -13.28
CA GLY A 77 -0.03 0.24 -12.97
C GLY A 77 -0.75 1.53 -12.58
N LEU A 78 -1.86 1.85 -13.27
CA LEU A 78 -2.71 2.98 -12.92
C LEU A 78 -3.34 2.80 -11.53
N LEU A 79 -4.01 1.65 -11.30
CA LEU A 79 -4.79 1.39 -10.08
C LEU A 79 -3.92 1.11 -8.86
N ASN A 80 -2.75 0.50 -9.03
CA ASN A 80 -1.93 0.00 -7.93
C ASN A 80 -0.65 0.82 -7.67
N ASN A 81 -0.30 1.75 -8.57
CA ASN A 81 0.88 2.60 -8.44
C ASN A 81 0.59 4.06 -8.75
N ALA A 82 0.18 4.42 -9.98
CA ALA A 82 0.10 5.82 -10.38
C ALA A 82 -0.91 6.61 -9.53
N ILE A 83 -2.16 6.16 -9.45
CA ILE A 83 -3.19 6.83 -8.65
C ILE A 83 -2.84 6.81 -7.15
N PRO A 84 -2.66 5.63 -6.51
CA PRO A 84 -2.53 5.60 -5.07
C PRO A 84 -1.24 6.26 -4.58
N PHE A 85 -0.11 6.08 -5.27
CA PHE A 85 1.13 6.72 -4.84
C PHE A 85 1.05 8.24 -4.95
N SER A 86 0.46 8.79 -6.04
CA SER A 86 0.29 10.22 -6.20
C SER A 86 -0.63 10.81 -5.13
N LEU A 87 -1.74 10.15 -4.81
CA LEU A 87 -2.66 10.59 -3.77
C LEU A 87 -2.05 10.53 -2.36
N ILE A 88 -1.26 9.47 -2.05
CA ILE A 88 -0.57 9.35 -0.76
C ILE A 88 0.51 10.42 -0.64
N VAL A 89 1.36 10.59 -1.67
CA VAL A 89 2.45 11.59 -1.62
C VAL A 89 1.88 13.00 -1.55
N TRP A 90 0.84 13.30 -2.33
CA TRP A 90 0.15 14.58 -2.23
C TRP A 90 -0.50 14.76 -0.84
N GLY A 91 -1.16 13.74 -0.31
CA GLY A 91 -1.73 13.78 1.03
C GLY A 91 -0.69 14.11 2.09
N GLN A 92 0.51 13.51 2.00
CA GLN A 92 1.60 13.75 2.94
C GLN A 92 2.26 15.14 2.84
N THR A 93 1.86 15.98 1.89
CA THR A 93 2.20 17.41 1.95
C THR A 93 1.39 18.18 2.98
N TYR A 94 0.30 17.60 3.49
CA TYR A 94 -0.62 18.22 4.45
C TYR A 94 -0.78 17.44 5.75
N ILE A 95 -0.61 16.12 5.74
CA ILE A 95 -0.77 15.25 6.92
C ILE A 95 0.51 14.48 7.24
N THR A 96 0.64 14.05 8.50
CA THR A 96 1.81 13.33 9.00
C THR A 96 1.94 11.93 8.37
N SER A 97 3.17 11.41 8.35
CA SER A 97 3.47 10.08 7.85
C SER A 97 2.72 8.98 8.60
N GLY A 98 2.61 9.13 9.92
CA GLY A 98 1.85 8.23 10.79
C GLY A 98 0.38 8.19 10.40
N LEU A 99 -0.30 9.36 10.31
CA LEU A 99 -1.71 9.44 9.94
C LEU A 99 -1.98 8.86 8.55
N ALA A 100 -1.17 9.23 7.55
CA ALA A 100 -1.29 8.69 6.20
C ALA A 100 -1.19 7.16 6.17
N SER A 101 -0.28 6.57 6.94
CA SER A 101 -0.10 5.11 7.02
C SER A 101 -1.30 4.41 7.67
N ILE A 102 -1.89 5.00 8.73
CA ILE A 102 -3.07 4.47 9.42
C ILE A 102 -4.29 4.48 8.47
N ILE A 103 -4.53 5.60 7.78
CA ILE A 103 -5.61 5.68 6.79
C ILE A 103 -5.39 4.68 5.67
N ASN A 104 -4.17 4.52 5.17
CA ASN A 104 -3.85 3.54 4.12
C ASN A 104 -4.08 2.09 4.58
N ALA A 105 -4.01 1.79 5.87
CA ALA A 105 -4.32 0.46 6.42
C ALA A 105 -5.80 0.06 6.27
N THR A 106 -6.66 0.96 5.79
CA THR A 106 -8.05 0.65 5.39
C THR A 106 -8.15 -0.08 4.03
N THR A 107 -7.05 -0.20 3.28
CA THR A 107 -7.02 -0.89 1.98
C THR A 107 -7.73 -2.25 1.97
N PRO A 108 -7.55 -3.15 2.96
CA PRO A 108 -8.28 -4.42 2.98
C PRO A 108 -9.80 -4.26 3.13
N LEU A 109 -10.29 -3.20 3.81
CA LEU A 109 -11.72 -2.92 3.94
C LEU A 109 -12.32 -2.64 2.56
N PHE A 110 -11.67 -1.74 1.79
CA PHE A 110 -12.07 -1.45 0.40
C PHE A 110 -11.93 -2.67 -0.50
N THR A 111 -10.87 -3.47 -0.32
CA THR A 111 -10.68 -4.70 -1.10
C THR A 111 -11.86 -5.66 -0.91
N VAL A 112 -12.33 -5.85 0.33
CA VAL A 112 -13.47 -6.72 0.63
C VAL A 112 -14.77 -6.18 0.04
N LEU A 113 -15.02 -4.87 0.16
CA LEU A 113 -16.19 -4.23 -0.43
C LEU A 113 -16.22 -4.38 -1.96
N ILE A 114 -15.10 -4.08 -2.61
CA ILE A 114 -14.99 -4.13 -4.06
C ILE A 114 -15.06 -5.57 -4.57
N ALA A 115 -14.39 -6.50 -3.88
CA ALA A 115 -14.45 -7.92 -4.22
C ALA A 115 -15.87 -8.48 -4.09
N GLY A 116 -16.57 -8.18 -2.99
CA GLY A 116 -17.95 -8.60 -2.78
C GLY A 116 -18.94 -8.00 -3.79
N ALA A 117 -18.65 -6.80 -4.33
CA ALA A 117 -19.49 -6.17 -5.34
C ALA A 117 -19.21 -6.64 -6.78
N LEU A 118 -17.94 -6.98 -7.10
CA LEU A 118 -17.52 -7.25 -8.48
C LEU A 118 -17.23 -8.73 -8.77
N LEU A 119 -17.04 -9.56 -7.74
CA LEU A 119 -16.67 -10.96 -7.92
C LEU A 119 -17.79 -11.89 -7.46
N THR A 120 -18.15 -12.83 -8.29
CA THR A 120 -19.22 -13.81 -8.01
C THR A 120 -18.81 -14.90 -7.02
N ASP A 121 -17.49 -15.10 -6.84
CA ASP A 121 -16.90 -16.07 -5.91
C ASP A 121 -16.61 -15.49 -4.52
N GLU A 122 -16.85 -14.17 -4.31
CA GLU A 122 -16.62 -13.49 -3.04
C GLU A 122 -17.96 -13.03 -2.42
N HIS A 123 -18.42 -13.75 -1.42
CA HIS A 123 -19.67 -13.41 -0.75
C HIS A 123 -19.43 -12.48 0.46
N MET A 124 -20.30 -11.47 0.59
CA MET A 124 -20.36 -10.59 1.75
C MET A 124 -21.08 -11.32 2.90
N THR A 125 -20.30 -11.90 3.80
CA THR A 125 -20.85 -12.51 5.02
C THR A 125 -21.19 -11.43 6.07
N PRO A 126 -22.10 -11.70 7.03
CA PRO A 126 -22.40 -10.76 8.12
C PRO A 126 -21.14 -10.32 8.89
N ALA A 127 -20.17 -11.20 9.08
CA ALA A 127 -18.89 -10.88 9.73
C ALA A 127 -18.06 -9.90 8.88
N LYS A 128 -18.00 -10.08 7.56
CA LYS A 128 -17.32 -9.13 6.66
C LYS A 128 -18.01 -7.76 6.69
N ILE A 129 -19.34 -7.71 6.67
CA ILE A 129 -20.11 -6.46 6.75
C ILE A 129 -19.83 -5.75 8.08
N ALA A 130 -19.95 -6.45 9.20
CA ALA A 130 -19.66 -5.91 10.52
C ALA A 130 -18.22 -5.38 10.60
N GLY A 131 -17.25 -6.13 10.10
CA GLY A 131 -15.84 -5.75 10.06
C GLY A 131 -15.60 -4.48 9.25
N VAL A 132 -16.24 -4.36 8.09
CA VAL A 132 -16.17 -3.14 7.26
C VAL A 132 -16.75 -1.94 8.01
N VAL A 133 -17.94 -2.08 8.63
CA VAL A 133 -18.59 -1.01 9.39
C VAL A 133 -17.69 -0.55 10.54
N ILE A 134 -17.16 -1.48 11.34
CA ILE A 134 -16.24 -1.17 12.45
C ILE A 134 -14.99 -0.45 11.94
N GLY A 135 -14.39 -0.94 10.86
CA GLY A 135 -13.21 -0.32 10.28
C GLY A 135 -13.45 1.10 9.76
N LEU A 136 -14.60 1.35 9.12
CA LEU A 136 -14.99 2.68 8.65
C LEU A 136 -15.31 3.65 9.81
N LEU A 137 -15.85 3.15 10.92
CA LEU A 137 -15.98 3.96 12.15
C LEU A 137 -14.59 4.42 12.65
N GLY A 138 -13.57 3.55 12.55
CA GLY A 138 -12.20 3.94 12.84
C GLY A 138 -11.69 5.09 11.97
N VAL A 139 -12.04 5.09 10.67
CA VAL A 139 -11.70 6.19 9.75
C VAL A 139 -12.40 7.50 10.19
N ILE A 140 -13.68 7.43 10.57
CA ILE A 140 -14.43 8.60 11.05
C ILE A 140 -13.78 9.19 12.30
N VAL A 141 -13.33 8.35 13.23
CA VAL A 141 -12.60 8.79 14.42
C VAL A 141 -11.29 9.49 14.05
N LEU A 142 -10.54 8.96 13.07
CA LEU A 142 -9.29 9.57 12.60
C LEU A 142 -9.49 10.94 11.94
N ILE A 143 -10.54 11.08 11.13
CA ILE A 143 -10.86 12.33 10.45
C ILE A 143 -11.31 13.39 11.47
N GLY A 144 -11.98 12.96 12.53
CA GLY A 144 -12.54 13.81 13.57
C GLY A 144 -13.88 14.46 13.16
N PRO A 145 -14.78 14.70 14.13
CA PRO A 145 -16.11 15.27 13.85
C PRO A 145 -16.05 16.73 13.35
N SER A 146 -15.06 17.51 13.75
CA SER A 146 -14.84 18.89 13.31
C SER A 146 -14.55 19.02 11.82
N SER A 147 -13.91 18.04 11.24
CA SER A 147 -13.56 18.02 9.81
C SER A 147 -14.76 17.74 8.89
N LEU A 148 -15.92 17.36 9.46
CA LEU A 148 -17.16 17.16 8.72
C LEU A 148 -17.90 18.48 8.43
N THR A 149 -17.61 19.54 9.18
CA THR A 149 -18.23 20.84 9.05
C THR A 149 -17.43 21.81 8.17
N ASP A 150 -16.10 21.71 8.19
CA ASP A 150 -15.21 22.55 7.41
C ASP A 150 -14.22 21.68 6.61
N ILE A 151 -14.27 21.80 5.28
CA ILE A 151 -13.35 21.07 4.40
C ILE A 151 -12.01 21.83 4.37
N GLU A 152 -11.17 21.55 5.34
CA GLU A 152 -9.79 22.05 5.39
C GLU A 152 -8.85 21.23 4.47
N PRO A 153 -7.66 21.77 4.12
CA PRO A 153 -6.65 21.04 3.35
C PRO A 153 -6.30 19.68 3.95
N ASN A 154 -6.26 19.56 5.27
CA ASN A 154 -6.00 18.31 5.99
C ASN A 154 -7.09 17.26 5.73
N THR A 155 -8.36 17.65 5.73
CA THR A 155 -9.49 16.75 5.42
C THR A 155 -9.41 16.25 3.99
N THR A 156 -9.12 17.14 3.03
CA THR A 156 -8.96 16.77 1.62
C THR A 156 -7.79 15.78 1.44
N ALA A 157 -6.69 16.00 2.16
CA ALA A 157 -5.54 15.11 2.14
C ALA A 157 -5.87 13.71 2.70
N GLN A 158 -6.64 13.65 3.79
CA GLN A 158 -7.11 12.37 4.35
C GLN A 158 -8.04 11.64 3.37
N LEU A 159 -8.97 12.35 2.72
CA LEU A 159 -9.85 11.79 1.69
C LEU A 159 -9.05 11.28 0.49
N ALA A 160 -7.98 11.97 0.09
CA ALA A 160 -7.09 11.50 -0.97
C ALA A 160 -6.42 10.16 -0.61
N VAL A 161 -5.94 10.00 0.64
CA VAL A 161 -5.36 8.72 1.09
C VAL A 161 -6.42 7.62 1.18
N ILE A 162 -7.66 7.94 1.56
CA ILE A 162 -8.79 6.99 1.49
C ILE A 162 -9.05 6.56 0.04
N ALA A 163 -9.07 7.51 -0.91
CA ALA A 163 -9.22 7.20 -2.33
C ALA A 163 -8.04 6.35 -2.85
N ALA A 164 -6.83 6.55 -2.36
CA ALA A 164 -5.68 5.69 -2.64
C ALA A 164 -5.92 4.25 -2.14
N ALA A 165 -6.44 4.09 -0.91
CA ALA A 165 -6.79 2.78 -0.36
C ALA A 165 -7.88 2.07 -1.18
N ALA A 166 -8.88 2.80 -1.65
CA ALA A 166 -9.90 2.28 -2.55
C ALA A 166 -9.29 1.87 -3.92
N SER A 167 -8.39 2.68 -4.48
CA SER A 167 -7.66 2.35 -5.71
C SER A 167 -6.87 1.05 -5.59
N TYR A 168 -6.16 0.84 -4.46
CA TYR A 168 -5.51 -0.44 -4.17
C TYR A 168 -6.50 -1.60 -4.10
N GLY A 169 -7.68 -1.38 -3.54
CA GLY A 169 -8.77 -2.38 -3.53
C GLY A 169 -9.17 -2.81 -4.94
N PHE A 170 -9.41 -1.86 -5.84
CA PHE A 170 -9.65 -2.12 -7.27
C PHE A 170 -8.46 -2.82 -7.93
N GLY A 171 -7.24 -2.35 -7.67
CA GLY A 171 -6.01 -2.95 -8.18
C GLY A 171 -5.86 -4.41 -7.74
N THR A 172 -6.18 -4.74 -6.49
CA THR A 172 -6.12 -6.09 -5.95
C THR A 172 -7.12 -7.02 -6.65
N VAL A 173 -8.37 -6.59 -6.81
CA VAL A 173 -9.41 -7.34 -7.51
C VAL A 173 -9.05 -7.53 -8.98
N TYR A 174 -8.63 -6.45 -9.65
CA TYR A 174 -8.17 -6.51 -11.03
C TYR A 174 -6.95 -7.42 -11.22
N GLY A 175 -6.03 -7.42 -10.25
CA GLY A 175 -4.80 -8.20 -10.27
C GLY A 175 -5.01 -9.72 -10.28
N ARG A 176 -6.16 -10.23 -9.81
CA ARG A 176 -6.48 -11.68 -9.81
C ARG A 176 -6.35 -12.31 -11.20
N ARG A 177 -6.62 -11.54 -12.26
CA ARG A 177 -6.52 -12.01 -13.66
C ARG A 177 -5.13 -12.49 -14.06
N PHE A 178 -4.06 -11.94 -13.47
CA PHE A 178 -2.70 -12.35 -13.83
C PHE A 178 -2.41 -13.80 -13.40
N LYS A 179 -3.01 -14.22 -12.27
CA LYS A 179 -2.95 -15.62 -11.84
C LYS A 179 -3.64 -16.54 -12.86
N THR A 180 -4.82 -16.16 -13.38
CA THR A 180 -5.53 -16.95 -14.39
C THR A 180 -4.83 -16.96 -15.74
N MET A 181 -4.04 -15.92 -16.04
CA MET A 181 -3.20 -15.84 -17.23
C MET A 181 -1.88 -16.62 -17.09
N GLY A 182 -1.59 -17.23 -15.92
CA GLY A 182 -0.33 -17.92 -15.66
C GLY A 182 0.90 -17.00 -15.54
N ILE A 183 0.68 -15.69 -15.33
CA ILE A 183 1.75 -14.70 -15.24
C ILE A 183 2.32 -14.69 -13.81
N SER A 184 3.64 -14.82 -13.72
CA SER A 184 4.30 -14.78 -12.42
C SER A 184 4.09 -13.42 -11.73
N PRO A 185 3.97 -13.40 -10.39
CA PRO A 185 3.85 -12.16 -9.63
C PRO A 185 5.01 -11.20 -9.87
N PHE A 186 6.24 -11.70 -10.05
CA PHE A 186 7.41 -10.88 -10.32
C PHE A 186 7.30 -10.12 -11.65
N ILE A 187 6.88 -10.81 -12.72
CA ILE A 187 6.60 -10.18 -14.03
C ILE A 187 5.45 -9.16 -13.93
N THR A 188 4.43 -9.47 -13.13
CA THR A 188 3.30 -8.55 -12.90
C THR A 188 3.77 -7.24 -12.28
N VAL A 189 4.69 -7.29 -11.29
CA VAL A 189 5.25 -6.08 -10.68
C VAL A 189 6.07 -5.28 -11.67
N ILE A 190 6.95 -5.91 -12.43
CA ILE A 190 7.74 -5.21 -13.44
C ILE A 190 6.83 -4.49 -14.43
N GLY A 191 5.82 -5.20 -14.95
CA GLY A 191 4.86 -4.62 -15.89
C GLY A 191 4.10 -3.43 -15.32
N GLN A 192 3.52 -3.56 -14.12
CA GLN A 192 2.74 -2.47 -13.51
C GLN A 192 3.60 -1.25 -13.16
N VAL A 193 4.81 -1.43 -12.63
CA VAL A 193 5.70 -0.33 -12.25
C VAL A 193 6.25 0.39 -13.50
N THR A 194 6.58 -0.37 -14.56
CA THR A 194 6.97 0.19 -15.85
C THR A 194 5.83 1.02 -16.47
N CYS A 195 4.60 0.49 -16.48
CA CYS A 195 3.45 1.23 -17.00
C CYS A 195 3.13 2.47 -16.16
N ALA A 196 3.27 2.39 -14.82
CA ALA A 196 3.12 3.54 -13.95
C ALA A 196 4.16 4.64 -14.28
N THR A 197 5.40 4.26 -14.57
CA THR A 197 6.44 5.20 -15.02
C THR A 197 6.05 5.87 -16.33
N ILE A 198 5.57 5.10 -17.32
CA ILE A 198 5.12 5.63 -18.61
C ILE A 198 3.95 6.62 -18.45
N ILE A 199 3.04 6.37 -17.50
CA ILE A 199 1.90 7.25 -17.21
C ILE A 199 2.38 8.53 -16.53
N LEU A 200 3.21 8.40 -15.50
CA LEU A 200 3.55 9.50 -14.61
C LEU A 200 4.64 10.42 -15.16
N LEU A 201 5.59 9.91 -15.94
CA LEU A 201 6.68 10.69 -16.47
C LEU A 201 6.20 11.90 -17.30
N PRO A 202 5.30 11.74 -18.31
CA PRO A 202 4.80 12.90 -19.04
C PRO A 202 4.00 13.86 -18.14
N LEU A 203 3.24 13.35 -17.17
CA LEU A 203 2.48 14.20 -16.25
C LEU A 203 3.41 15.04 -15.37
N ALA A 204 4.45 14.46 -14.79
CA ALA A 204 5.42 15.18 -14.00
C ALA A 204 6.15 16.25 -14.82
N LEU A 205 6.59 15.91 -16.04
CA LEU A 205 7.29 16.85 -16.93
C LEU A 205 6.40 18.01 -17.36
N LEU A 206 5.12 17.79 -17.62
CA LEU A 206 4.20 18.83 -18.09
C LEU A 206 3.63 19.69 -16.96
N ILE A 207 3.36 19.11 -15.80
CA ILE A 207 2.68 19.80 -14.70
C ILE A 207 3.67 20.42 -13.72
N GLU A 208 4.67 19.65 -13.28
CA GLU A 208 5.59 20.07 -12.21
C GLU A 208 6.95 20.57 -12.72
N ARG A 209 7.29 20.26 -13.98
CA ARG A 209 8.52 20.72 -14.64
C ARG A 209 9.77 20.51 -13.79
N PRO A 210 10.12 19.27 -13.45
CA PRO A 210 11.24 18.96 -12.57
C PRO A 210 12.60 19.44 -13.12
N ASP A 211 12.69 19.69 -14.41
CA ASP A 211 13.86 20.31 -15.09
C ASP A 211 14.12 21.75 -14.64
N GLN A 212 13.13 22.44 -14.09
CA GLN A 212 13.22 23.84 -13.61
C GLN A 212 13.39 23.92 -12.08
N LEU A 213 13.35 22.79 -11.38
CA LEU A 213 13.53 22.75 -9.93
C LEU A 213 15.02 22.86 -9.56
N ALA A 214 15.28 23.42 -8.38
CA ALA A 214 16.61 23.34 -7.79
C ALA A 214 17.00 21.89 -7.53
N ASN A 215 18.29 21.57 -7.61
CA ASN A 215 18.75 20.24 -7.28
C ASN A 215 18.43 19.92 -5.82
N PRO A 216 17.72 18.80 -5.55
CA PRO A 216 17.40 18.40 -4.20
C PRO A 216 18.67 18.12 -3.38
N SER A 217 18.55 18.29 -2.06
CA SER A 217 19.61 17.90 -1.13
C SER A 217 19.93 16.41 -1.21
N LEU A 218 21.14 16.04 -0.79
CA LEU A 218 21.54 14.63 -0.71
C LEU A 218 20.55 13.80 0.15
N LYS A 219 19.99 14.40 1.21
CA LYS A 219 18.98 13.77 2.07
C LYS A 219 17.73 13.37 1.27
N VAL A 220 17.25 14.23 0.41
CA VAL A 220 16.06 13.97 -0.44
C VAL A 220 16.39 12.97 -1.53
N TRP A 221 17.56 13.03 -2.17
CA TRP A 221 17.99 12.01 -3.11
C TRP A 221 18.07 10.62 -2.49
N LEU A 222 18.64 10.50 -1.29
CA LEU A 222 18.69 9.24 -0.55
C LEU A 222 17.29 8.74 -0.15
N ALA A 223 16.38 9.64 0.20
CA ALA A 223 15.00 9.28 0.51
C ALA A 223 14.27 8.71 -0.71
N VAL A 224 14.37 9.37 -1.87
CA VAL A 224 13.74 8.91 -3.12
C VAL A 224 14.37 7.60 -3.62
N LEU A 225 15.68 7.45 -3.54
CA LEU A 225 16.35 6.19 -3.86
C LEU A 225 15.91 5.06 -2.92
N SER A 226 15.77 5.35 -1.62
CA SER A 226 15.28 4.38 -0.65
C SER A 226 13.82 3.97 -0.93
N LEU A 227 12.96 4.91 -1.31
CA LEU A 227 11.60 4.63 -1.77
C LEU A 227 11.58 3.68 -2.97
N ALA A 228 12.45 3.91 -3.94
CA ALA A 228 12.50 3.10 -5.15
C ALA A 228 13.04 1.69 -4.90
N VAL A 229 14.20 1.59 -4.26
CA VAL A 229 14.90 0.31 -4.10
C VAL A 229 14.30 -0.49 -2.96
N PHE A 230 14.18 0.09 -1.78
CA PHE A 230 13.72 -0.62 -0.59
C PHE A 230 12.20 -0.63 -0.48
N GLY A 231 11.56 0.53 -0.58
CA GLY A 231 10.11 0.68 -0.41
C GLY A 231 9.29 0.15 -1.59
N THR A 232 9.92 -0.14 -2.74
CA THR A 232 9.20 -0.64 -3.93
C THR A 232 9.82 -1.94 -4.43
N ALA A 233 11.02 -1.95 -4.99
CA ALA A 233 11.59 -3.14 -5.63
C ALA A 233 11.79 -4.31 -4.65
N LEU A 234 12.54 -4.08 -3.56
CA LEU A 234 12.81 -5.12 -2.56
C LEU A 234 11.54 -5.52 -1.79
N ALA A 235 10.70 -4.53 -1.44
CA ALA A 235 9.46 -4.78 -0.73
C ALA A 235 8.53 -5.70 -1.52
N TYR A 236 8.36 -5.50 -2.83
CA TYR A 236 7.59 -6.41 -3.66
C TYR A 236 8.19 -7.81 -3.74
N ILE A 237 9.52 -7.93 -3.82
CA ILE A 237 10.17 -9.24 -3.81
C ILE A 237 9.87 -10.00 -2.50
N LEU A 238 9.96 -9.31 -1.35
CA LEU A 238 9.63 -9.91 -0.06
C LEU A 238 8.14 -10.27 0.03
N PHE A 239 7.26 -9.36 -0.37
CA PHE A 239 5.81 -9.58 -0.40
C PHE A 239 5.47 -10.87 -1.15
N PHE A 240 6.02 -11.06 -2.35
CA PHE A 240 5.71 -12.27 -3.14
C PHE A 240 6.37 -13.53 -2.60
N ARG A 241 7.53 -13.43 -1.95
CA ARG A 241 8.13 -14.56 -1.24
C ARG A 241 7.24 -15.03 -0.08
N ILE A 242 6.74 -14.10 0.74
CA ILE A 242 5.80 -14.42 1.84
C ILE A 242 4.49 -14.96 1.28
N LEU A 243 3.96 -14.36 0.22
CA LEU A 243 2.74 -14.82 -0.45
C LEU A 243 2.87 -16.26 -0.94
N ALA A 244 4.01 -16.62 -1.51
CA ALA A 244 4.29 -17.97 -2.02
C ALA A 244 4.49 -19.00 -0.90
N SER A 245 5.16 -18.63 0.21
CA SER A 245 5.48 -19.55 1.31
C SER A 245 4.33 -19.72 2.30
N SER A 246 3.65 -18.62 2.68
CA SER A 246 2.71 -18.57 3.79
C SER A 246 1.29 -18.19 3.38
N GLY A 247 1.06 -17.83 2.11
CA GLY A 247 -0.25 -17.51 1.56
C GLY A 247 -0.73 -16.08 1.82
N ALA A 248 -1.82 -15.72 1.12
CA ALA A 248 -2.36 -14.36 1.12
C ALA A 248 -2.80 -13.89 2.51
N THR A 249 -3.40 -14.78 3.29
CA THR A 249 -3.92 -14.45 4.63
C THR A 249 -2.82 -14.01 5.60
N ASN A 250 -1.64 -14.60 5.50
CA ASN A 250 -0.52 -14.26 6.38
C ASN A 250 0.19 -12.98 5.92
N VAL A 251 0.32 -12.75 4.62
CA VAL A 251 0.96 -11.53 4.13
C VAL A 251 0.14 -10.27 4.44
N VAL A 252 -1.20 -10.38 4.55
CA VAL A 252 -2.07 -9.26 4.94
C VAL A 252 -1.74 -8.73 6.34
N LEU A 253 -1.15 -9.53 7.23
CA LEU A 253 -0.73 -9.06 8.55
C LEU A 253 0.23 -7.86 8.49
N VAL A 254 0.92 -7.65 7.38
CA VAL A 254 1.76 -6.47 7.16
C VAL A 254 0.97 -5.17 7.29
N THR A 255 -0.32 -5.15 6.91
CA THR A 255 -1.16 -3.95 6.98
C THR A 255 -1.38 -3.45 8.41
N PHE A 256 -1.30 -4.32 9.41
CA PHE A 256 -1.34 -3.94 10.83
C PHE A 256 0.00 -3.41 11.35
N LEU A 257 1.10 -3.89 10.78
CA LEU A 257 2.45 -3.55 11.23
C LEU A 257 2.98 -2.26 10.60
N VAL A 258 2.59 -1.96 9.36
CA VAL A 258 3.01 -0.76 8.63
C VAL A 258 2.69 0.53 9.38
N PRO A 259 1.46 0.77 9.91
CA PRO A 259 1.18 1.98 10.67
C PRO A 259 2.02 2.13 11.93
N ILE A 260 2.30 1.02 12.63
CA ILE A 260 3.15 1.03 13.82
C ILE A 260 4.56 1.52 13.43
N THR A 261 5.14 0.93 12.40
CA THR A 261 6.49 1.29 11.94
C THR A 261 6.55 2.72 11.43
N ALA A 262 5.55 3.17 10.64
CA ALA A 262 5.50 4.53 10.11
C ALA A 262 5.36 5.57 11.24
N SER A 263 4.45 5.33 12.19
CA SER A 263 4.23 6.23 13.33
C SER A 263 5.46 6.32 14.24
N LEU A 264 6.15 5.20 14.48
CA LEU A 264 7.39 5.21 15.26
C LEU A 264 8.51 5.98 14.56
N LEU A 265 8.69 5.79 13.25
CA LEU A 265 9.69 6.53 12.48
C LEU A 265 9.34 8.03 12.40
N GLY A 266 8.07 8.37 12.20
CA GLY A 266 7.58 9.75 12.23
C GLY A 266 7.85 10.43 13.57
N TRP A 267 7.53 9.74 14.67
CA TRP A 267 7.74 10.28 16.02
C TRP A 267 9.24 10.42 16.35
N PHE A 268 10.04 9.35 16.18
CA PHE A 268 11.44 9.36 16.60
C PHE A 268 12.36 10.22 15.73
N VAL A 269 12.07 10.32 14.42
CA VAL A 269 13.01 10.93 13.45
C VAL A 269 12.50 12.27 12.92
N LEU A 270 11.17 12.40 12.71
CA LEU A 270 10.56 13.62 12.16
C LEU A 270 9.95 14.51 13.24
N ASN A 271 9.97 14.08 14.54
CA ASN A 271 9.31 14.77 15.65
C ASN A 271 7.79 14.98 15.42
N GLU A 272 7.15 14.04 14.70
CA GLU A 272 5.70 14.07 14.52
C GLU A 272 4.98 13.84 15.85
N THR A 273 3.89 14.56 16.10
CA THR A 273 3.07 14.36 17.30
C THR A 273 2.16 13.16 17.11
N LEU A 274 2.11 12.28 18.14
CA LEU A 274 1.17 11.17 18.17
C LEU A 274 -0.09 11.60 18.92
N HIS A 275 -1.20 11.72 18.19
CA HIS A 275 -2.51 12.07 18.77
C HIS A 275 -3.23 10.81 19.27
N ALA A 276 -4.03 10.95 20.33
CA ALA A 276 -4.79 9.82 20.91
C ALA A 276 -5.78 9.21 19.90
N GLU A 277 -6.34 10.03 19.02
CA GLU A 277 -7.27 9.64 17.96
C GLU A 277 -6.64 8.62 17.00
N TYR A 278 -5.31 8.69 16.80
CA TYR A 278 -4.58 7.74 15.95
C TYR A 278 -4.63 6.32 16.53
N PHE A 279 -4.46 6.19 17.85
CA PHE A 279 -4.53 4.90 18.53
C PHE A 279 -5.96 4.34 18.53
N ILE A 280 -6.96 5.18 18.78
CA ILE A 280 -8.37 4.80 18.78
C ILE A 280 -8.78 4.34 17.37
N GLY A 281 -8.49 5.13 16.35
CA GLY A 281 -8.78 4.79 14.96
C GLY A 281 -8.09 3.49 14.50
N MET A 282 -6.81 3.31 14.88
CA MET A 282 -6.05 2.09 14.61
C MET A 282 -6.67 0.84 15.27
N VAL A 283 -7.16 0.96 16.50
CA VAL A 283 -7.85 -0.14 17.19
C VAL A 283 -9.13 -0.52 16.46
N PHE A 284 -9.97 0.45 16.05
CA PHE A 284 -11.18 0.17 15.29
C PHE A 284 -10.89 -0.48 13.93
N ILE A 285 -9.91 0.04 13.17
CA ILE A 285 -9.48 -0.56 11.89
C ILE A 285 -8.99 -1.99 12.13
N GLY A 286 -8.16 -2.20 13.16
CA GLY A 286 -7.65 -3.51 13.54
C GLY A 286 -8.76 -4.52 13.90
N LEU A 287 -9.74 -4.10 14.70
CA LEU A 287 -10.91 -4.90 15.04
C LEU A 287 -11.76 -5.25 13.80
N GLY A 288 -11.97 -4.25 12.91
CA GLY A 288 -12.67 -4.47 11.65
C GLY A 288 -11.99 -5.49 10.76
N LEU A 289 -10.67 -5.38 10.59
CA LEU A 289 -9.89 -6.33 9.81
C LEU A 289 -9.86 -7.73 10.45
N SER A 290 -9.79 -7.80 11.78
CA SER A 290 -9.86 -9.06 12.52
C SER A 290 -11.21 -9.77 12.36
N ALA A 291 -12.31 -9.01 12.32
CA ALA A 291 -13.65 -9.54 12.07
C ALA A 291 -13.77 -10.07 10.63
N ILE A 292 -13.18 -9.38 9.64
CA ILE A 292 -13.15 -9.84 8.24
C ILE A 292 -12.34 -11.13 8.09
N ASP A 293 -11.20 -11.23 8.76
CA ASP A 293 -10.30 -12.40 8.68
C ASP A 293 -10.94 -13.68 9.28
N GLY A 294 -11.80 -13.53 10.29
CA GLY A 294 -12.60 -14.62 10.89
C GLY A 294 -11.81 -15.60 11.76
N ARG A 295 -10.48 -15.65 11.69
CA ARG A 295 -9.64 -16.64 12.42
C ARG A 295 -9.79 -16.58 13.94
N LEU A 296 -10.02 -15.42 14.50
CA LEU A 296 -10.25 -15.24 15.93
C LEU A 296 -11.60 -15.84 16.36
N TRP A 297 -12.62 -15.70 15.53
CA TRP A 297 -13.98 -16.19 15.80
C TRP A 297 -14.11 -17.70 15.65
N ASP A 298 -13.38 -18.32 14.73
CA ASP A 298 -13.34 -19.77 14.56
C ASP A 298 -12.66 -20.48 15.74
N LYS A 299 -11.68 -19.85 16.38
CA LYS A 299 -11.06 -20.38 17.60
C LYS A 299 -12.01 -20.34 18.80
N THR A 300 -12.75 -19.24 18.96
CA THR A 300 -13.74 -19.12 20.06
C THR A 300 -14.89 -20.11 19.90
N LYS A 301 -15.40 -20.30 18.67
CA LYS A 301 -16.44 -21.32 18.42
C LYS A 301 -15.99 -22.75 18.73
N LYS A 302 -14.73 -23.11 18.46
CA LYS A 302 -14.17 -24.43 18.80
C LYS A 302 -13.99 -24.62 20.32
N LEU A 303 -13.71 -23.53 21.06
CA LEU A 303 -13.61 -23.59 22.53
C LEU A 303 -14.97 -23.67 23.21
N THR A 304 -16.01 -23.06 22.63
CA THR A 304 -17.39 -23.09 23.18
C THR A 304 -18.19 -24.34 22.75
N ALA A 305 -17.81 -25.00 21.65
CA ALA A 305 -18.45 -26.24 21.19
C ALA A 305 -17.81 -27.53 21.76
N GLY A 306 -16.79 -27.40 22.58
CA GLY A 306 -16.10 -28.52 23.26
C GLY A 306 -16.49 -28.73 24.73
N HIS A 307 -17.64 -28.15 25.16
CA HIS A 307 -18.25 -28.42 26.47
C HIS A 307 -19.60 -29.07 26.32
#